data_00b3d4c701e9594c8e37c734b7ec57ed
#
_entry.id   00b3d4c701e9594c8e37c734b7ec57ed
#
_cell.length_a   1.000
_cell.length_b   1.000
_cell.length_c   1.000
_cell.angle_alpha   90.00
_cell.angle_beta   90.00
_cell.angle_gamma   90.00
#
_symmetry.space_group_name_H-M   'P 1'
#
loop_
_entity.id
_entity.type
_entity.pdbx_description
1 polymer ?
#
loop_
_entity_poly.entity_id
_entity_poly.type
_entity_poly.pdbx_seq_one_letter_code
_entity_poly.pdbx_strand_id
1 'polypeptide(L)'
;MKNKKYKIASVCYPTYGGSGVVATELGMALANKNHEVHFISYSQPFRLDVFSNKINFHEVSVPEYPLFEYIPYEHNLTAKLVDVVLHEKLNLLHVHYAIPHASAALSAKQILAAQGIHIPIITTLHGTDITLLGKDKSFKSVIEFAINNSDAVTAVSKSLKKETLDSFKLKKEIQVVPNFIDSKLYKFENDKVLRRSFAKDSEKIIIHISNF
;
A
#
# COMPACT_ATOMS: atom_id res chain seq x y z
N MET A 1 13.07 -24.65 -6.42
CA MET A 1 12.83 -23.99 -5.13
C MET A 1 11.36 -24.20 -4.77
N LYS A 2 11.03 -24.81 -3.62
CA LYS A 2 9.62 -24.89 -3.17
C LYS A 2 9.11 -23.46 -2.96
N ASN A 3 8.05 -23.08 -3.68
CA ASN A 3 7.42 -21.76 -3.48
C ASN A 3 6.93 -21.66 -2.04
N LYS A 4 7.66 -20.92 -1.22
CA LYS A 4 7.26 -20.64 0.17
C LYS A 4 6.01 -19.78 0.13
N LYS A 5 4.95 -20.25 0.80
CA LYS A 5 3.71 -19.48 0.96
C LYS A 5 3.86 -18.54 2.14
N TYR A 6 3.34 -17.33 1.98
CA TYR A 6 3.32 -16.32 3.04
C TYR A 6 1.88 -15.88 3.30
N LYS A 7 1.62 -15.50 4.56
CA LYS A 7 0.45 -14.76 4.98
C LYS A 7 0.85 -13.29 5.14
N ILE A 8 0.32 -12.43 4.30
CA ILE A 8 0.80 -11.06 4.11
C ILE A 8 -0.31 -10.09 4.47
N ALA A 9 -0.06 -9.15 5.39
CA ALA A 9 -0.91 -7.97 5.51
C ALA A 9 -0.59 -6.99 4.36
N SER A 10 -1.61 -6.50 3.66
CA SER A 10 -1.54 -5.35 2.77
C SER A 10 -2.28 -4.19 3.41
N VAL A 11 -1.53 -3.22 3.93
CA VAL A 11 -2.08 -2.04 4.63
C VAL A 11 -2.07 -0.86 3.67
N CYS A 12 -3.25 -0.35 3.31
CA CYS A 12 -3.38 0.70 2.30
C CYS A 12 -4.61 1.57 2.54
N TYR A 13 -4.68 2.69 1.84
CA TYR A 13 -5.91 3.46 1.71
C TYR A 13 -6.86 2.81 0.71
N PRO A 14 -8.18 2.82 0.95
CA PRO A 14 -9.18 2.21 0.07
C PRO A 14 -9.58 3.14 -1.08
N THR A 15 -8.61 3.86 -1.68
CA THR A 15 -8.87 4.90 -2.68
C THR A 15 -9.18 4.32 -4.05
N TYR A 16 -9.98 5.06 -4.84
CA TYR A 16 -10.38 4.71 -6.21
C TYR A 16 -9.24 4.77 -7.23
N GLY A 17 -8.11 5.36 -6.87
CA GLY A 17 -6.95 5.52 -7.74
C GLY A 17 -5.64 5.55 -6.96
N GLY A 18 -4.53 5.76 -7.67
CA GLY A 18 -3.21 5.89 -7.09
C GLY A 18 -2.78 4.67 -6.29
N SER A 19 -2.28 4.91 -5.08
CA SER A 19 -1.70 3.88 -4.21
C SER A 19 -2.68 2.79 -3.77
N GLY A 20 -3.95 3.13 -3.58
CA GLY A 20 -4.97 2.15 -3.18
C GLY A 20 -5.18 1.08 -4.25
N VAL A 21 -5.28 1.49 -5.52
CA VAL A 21 -5.38 0.54 -6.65
C VAL A 21 -4.10 -0.28 -6.78
N VAL A 22 -2.92 0.35 -6.69
CA VAL A 22 -1.64 -0.36 -6.77
C VAL A 22 -1.51 -1.42 -5.67
N ALA A 23 -1.86 -1.08 -4.43
CA ALA A 23 -1.84 -2.02 -3.32
C ALA A 23 -2.81 -3.19 -3.52
N THR A 24 -4.02 -2.89 -4.02
CA THR A 24 -5.06 -3.91 -4.27
C THR A 24 -4.64 -4.87 -5.39
N GLU A 25 -4.20 -4.35 -6.52
CA GLU A 25 -3.72 -5.15 -7.65
C GLU A 25 -2.51 -6.02 -7.26
N LEU A 26 -1.58 -5.46 -6.47
CA LEU A 26 -0.43 -6.21 -5.97
C LEU A 26 -0.87 -7.35 -5.05
N GLY A 27 -1.78 -7.08 -4.11
CA GLY A 27 -2.31 -8.11 -3.21
C GLY A 27 -3.03 -9.24 -3.96
N MET A 28 -3.86 -8.90 -4.95
CA MET A 28 -4.51 -9.89 -5.82
C MET A 28 -3.48 -10.71 -6.61
N ALA A 29 -2.45 -10.06 -7.17
CA ALA A 29 -1.38 -10.76 -7.89
C ALA A 29 -0.59 -11.73 -6.97
N LEU A 30 -0.37 -11.35 -5.71
CA LEU A 30 0.26 -12.21 -4.70
C LEU A 30 -0.65 -13.40 -4.32
N ALA A 31 -1.96 -13.18 -4.18
CA ALA A 31 -2.93 -14.24 -3.95
C ALA A 31 -2.96 -15.25 -5.11
N ASN A 32 -2.89 -14.77 -6.36
CA ASN A 32 -2.77 -15.60 -7.56
C ASN A 32 -1.45 -16.40 -7.60
N LYS A 33 -0.41 -15.92 -6.92
CA LYS A 33 0.86 -16.65 -6.71
C LYS A 33 0.83 -17.56 -5.49
N ASN A 34 -0.35 -17.84 -4.95
CA ASN A 34 -0.58 -18.78 -3.85
C ASN A 34 -0.15 -18.29 -2.46
N HIS A 35 0.01 -16.97 -2.28
CA HIS A 35 0.09 -16.35 -0.96
C HIS A 35 -1.32 -16.13 -0.38
N GLU A 36 -1.43 -15.99 0.93
CA GLU A 36 -2.66 -15.56 1.60
C GLU A 36 -2.51 -14.07 1.93
N VAL A 37 -3.46 -13.23 1.49
CA VAL A 37 -3.35 -11.78 1.61
C VAL A 37 -4.49 -11.23 2.46
N HIS A 38 -4.15 -10.47 3.47
CA HIS A 38 -5.03 -9.83 4.41
C HIS A 38 -4.98 -8.31 4.20
N PHE A 39 -6.02 -7.77 3.58
CA PHE A 39 -6.15 -6.32 3.42
C PHE A 39 -6.63 -5.69 4.71
N ILE A 40 -5.94 -4.65 5.17
CA ILE A 40 -6.25 -3.93 6.41
C ILE A 40 -6.42 -2.45 6.08
N SER A 41 -7.64 -1.93 6.20
CA SER A 41 -8.02 -0.58 5.84
C SER A 41 -9.31 -0.17 6.55
N TYR A 42 -9.65 1.14 6.57
CA TYR A 42 -10.88 1.64 7.20
C TYR A 42 -12.15 1.40 6.37
N SER A 43 -12.03 1.00 5.11
CA SER A 43 -13.12 0.46 4.29
C SER A 43 -12.54 -0.48 3.24
N GLN A 44 -13.39 -1.26 2.60
CA GLN A 44 -12.97 -2.21 1.58
C GLN A 44 -12.30 -1.47 0.41
N PRO A 45 -11.06 -1.83 0.03
CA PRO A 45 -10.38 -1.23 -1.11
C PRO A 45 -11.18 -1.40 -2.40
N PHE A 46 -11.18 -0.36 -3.22
CA PHE A 46 -11.80 -0.41 -4.53
C PHE A 46 -11.12 -1.49 -5.40
N ARG A 47 -11.89 -2.23 -6.16
CA ARG A 47 -11.46 -3.39 -6.97
C ARG A 47 -11.06 -4.64 -6.18
N LEU A 48 -11.20 -4.66 -4.86
CA LEU A 48 -10.90 -5.86 -4.10
C LEU A 48 -11.96 -6.94 -4.38
N ASP A 49 -11.52 -8.05 -4.98
CA ASP A 49 -12.34 -9.24 -5.13
C ASP A 49 -12.21 -10.12 -3.87
N VAL A 50 -13.21 -10.04 -2.99
CA VAL A 50 -13.26 -10.79 -1.73
C VAL A 50 -13.75 -12.25 -1.90
N PHE A 51 -14.11 -12.67 -3.11
CA PHE A 51 -14.57 -14.05 -3.35
C PHE A 51 -13.42 -15.05 -3.48
N SER A 52 -12.18 -14.59 -3.46
CA SER A 52 -11.02 -15.49 -3.46
C SER A 52 -10.75 -16.04 -2.07
N ASN A 53 -10.63 -17.35 -1.92
CA ASN A 53 -10.31 -18.04 -0.66
C ASN A 53 -8.93 -17.68 -0.06
N LYS A 54 -8.16 -16.81 -0.71
CA LYS A 54 -6.83 -16.36 -0.28
C LYS A 54 -6.77 -14.87 0.00
N ILE A 55 -7.91 -14.20 -0.07
CA ILE A 55 -8.04 -12.77 0.18
C ILE A 55 -9.00 -12.59 1.35
N ASN A 56 -8.52 -11.90 2.37
CA ASN A 56 -9.28 -11.54 3.56
C ASN A 56 -9.27 -10.02 3.69
N PHE A 57 -10.36 -9.47 4.19
CA PHE A 57 -10.47 -8.05 4.49
C PHE A 57 -10.74 -7.84 5.99
N HIS A 58 -9.99 -6.94 6.59
CA HIS A 58 -10.11 -6.57 8.00
C HIS A 58 -10.32 -5.06 8.09
N GLU A 59 -11.49 -4.67 8.54
CA GLU A 59 -11.82 -3.26 8.71
C GLU A 59 -11.19 -2.69 9.97
N VAL A 60 -10.58 -1.52 9.82
CA VAL A 60 -10.09 -0.68 10.92
C VAL A 60 -11.24 0.22 11.34
N SER A 61 -12.02 -0.24 12.30
CA SER A 61 -13.09 0.57 12.88
C SER A 61 -12.51 1.68 13.76
N VAL A 62 -13.03 2.87 13.59
CA VAL A 62 -12.66 4.04 14.40
C VAL A 62 -13.88 4.42 15.20
N PRO A 63 -13.95 4.04 16.50
CA PRO A 63 -15.11 4.34 17.31
C PRO A 63 -15.20 5.86 17.57
N GLU A 64 -16.38 6.40 17.42
CA GLU A 64 -16.67 7.75 17.87
C GLU A 64 -16.59 7.79 19.41
N TYR A 65 -15.74 8.67 19.93
CA TYR A 65 -15.63 8.91 21.35
C TYR A 65 -15.77 10.40 21.64
N PRO A 66 -16.75 10.83 22.46
CA PRO A 66 -17.10 12.22 22.63
C PRO A 66 -15.97 13.16 23.09
N LEU A 67 -14.90 12.60 23.69
CA LEU A 67 -13.74 13.38 24.13
C LEU A 67 -12.66 13.54 23.06
N PHE A 68 -12.78 12.87 21.91
CA PHE A 68 -11.83 13.03 20.81
C PHE A 68 -12.39 13.98 19.75
N GLU A 69 -11.83 15.17 19.66
CA GLU A 69 -12.09 16.09 18.54
C GLU A 69 -11.62 15.49 17.20
N TYR A 70 -10.49 14.78 17.24
CA TYR A 70 -9.93 14.07 16.10
C TYR A 70 -9.77 12.58 16.42
N ILE A 71 -10.27 11.75 15.53
CA ILE A 71 -10.25 10.30 15.70
C ILE A 71 -8.83 9.78 15.48
N PRO A 72 -8.23 9.06 16.44
CA PRO A 72 -6.84 8.58 16.35
C PRO A 72 -6.72 7.36 15.43
N TYR A 73 -6.85 7.55 14.11
CA TYR A 73 -6.79 6.46 13.11
C TYR A 73 -5.55 5.57 13.27
N GLU A 74 -4.39 6.18 13.48
CA GLU A 74 -3.11 5.44 13.58
C GLU A 74 -3.10 4.47 14.76
N HIS A 75 -3.68 4.84 15.91
CA HIS A 75 -3.78 3.94 17.07
C HIS A 75 -4.74 2.79 16.81
N ASN A 76 -5.87 3.05 16.15
CA ASN A 76 -6.81 1.99 15.78
C ASN A 76 -6.21 1.03 14.75
N LEU A 77 -5.45 1.56 13.81
CA LEU A 77 -4.69 0.75 12.85
C LEU A 77 -3.64 -0.12 13.56
N THR A 78 -2.89 0.46 14.51
CA THR A 78 -1.91 -0.28 15.32
C THR A 78 -2.57 -1.44 16.07
N ALA A 79 -3.69 -1.18 16.75
CA ALA A 79 -4.44 -2.21 17.47
C ALA A 79 -4.94 -3.32 16.54
N LYS A 80 -5.53 -2.94 15.39
CA LYS A 80 -5.99 -3.89 14.38
C LYS A 80 -4.84 -4.73 13.81
N LEU A 81 -3.68 -4.13 13.55
CA LEU A 81 -2.50 -4.86 13.07
C LEU A 81 -2.04 -5.91 14.07
N VAL A 82 -1.97 -5.57 15.36
CA VAL A 82 -1.62 -6.54 16.42
C VAL A 82 -2.62 -7.69 16.44
N ASP A 83 -3.91 -7.38 16.46
CA ASP A 83 -4.99 -8.37 16.49
C ASP A 83 -4.93 -9.33 15.29
N VAL A 84 -4.85 -8.81 14.07
CA VAL A 84 -4.80 -9.63 12.85
C VAL A 84 -3.53 -10.46 12.77
N VAL A 85 -2.37 -9.93 13.18
CA VAL A 85 -1.11 -10.70 13.22
C VAL A 85 -1.23 -11.91 14.13
N LEU A 86 -1.82 -11.73 15.32
CA LEU A 86 -2.00 -12.78 16.31
C LEU A 86 -2.98 -13.87 15.84
N HIS A 87 -4.17 -13.46 15.38
CA HIS A 87 -5.23 -14.38 14.97
C HIS A 87 -4.90 -15.13 13.69
N GLU A 88 -4.45 -14.42 12.66
CA GLU A 88 -4.18 -14.98 11.35
C GLU A 88 -2.77 -15.55 11.20
N LYS A 89 -1.89 -15.33 12.20
CA LYS A 89 -0.48 -15.78 12.18
C LYS A 89 0.26 -15.27 10.96
N LEU A 90 0.20 -13.95 10.73
CA LEU A 90 0.82 -13.31 9.59
C LEU A 90 2.34 -13.43 9.64
N ASN A 91 2.97 -13.46 8.45
CA ASN A 91 4.41 -13.58 8.29
C ASN A 91 5.09 -12.26 7.89
N LEU A 92 4.31 -11.29 7.40
CA LEU A 92 4.81 -10.06 6.81
C LEU A 92 3.76 -8.96 6.89
N LEU A 93 4.17 -7.75 7.25
CA LEU A 93 3.39 -6.52 7.06
C LEU A 93 3.94 -5.78 5.83
N HIS A 94 3.14 -5.65 4.79
CA HIS A 94 3.42 -4.79 3.66
C HIS A 94 2.54 -3.55 3.76
N VAL A 95 3.15 -2.43 4.03
CA VAL A 95 2.45 -1.16 4.24
C VAL A 95 2.75 -0.18 3.12
N HIS A 96 1.73 0.55 2.72
CA HIS A 96 1.81 1.57 1.69
C HIS A 96 1.75 2.94 2.35
N TYR A 97 2.78 3.75 2.17
CA TYR A 97 3.12 5.02 2.84
C TYR A 97 3.94 4.91 4.13
N ALA A 98 4.88 5.83 4.28
CA ALA A 98 5.69 6.00 5.49
C ALA A 98 4.82 6.41 6.68
N ILE A 99 3.87 7.31 6.47
CA ILE A 99 2.87 7.74 7.45
C ILE A 99 1.47 7.72 6.83
N PRO A 100 0.43 7.32 7.56
CA PRO A 100 0.46 6.78 8.92
C PRO A 100 0.73 5.27 8.98
N HIS A 101 0.84 4.58 7.82
CA HIS A 101 0.80 3.13 7.80
C HIS A 101 2.07 2.49 8.35
N ALA A 102 3.28 2.96 7.95
CA ALA A 102 4.51 2.38 8.49
C ALA A 102 4.72 2.75 9.96
N SER A 103 4.35 3.97 10.41
CA SER A 103 4.42 4.34 11.82
C SER A 103 3.51 3.47 12.68
N ALA A 104 2.27 3.21 12.25
CA ALA A 104 1.36 2.28 12.92
C ALA A 104 1.91 0.86 12.96
N ALA A 105 2.48 0.38 11.85
CA ALA A 105 3.07 -0.96 11.77
C ALA A 105 4.30 -1.12 12.67
N LEU A 106 5.13 -0.08 12.81
CA LEU A 106 6.26 -0.10 13.75
C LEU A 106 5.80 -0.17 15.19
N SER A 107 4.76 0.58 15.56
CA SER A 107 4.14 0.50 16.89
C SER A 107 3.60 -0.92 17.14
N ALA A 108 2.89 -1.50 16.17
CA ALA A 108 2.40 -2.88 16.25
C ALA A 108 3.57 -3.89 16.38
N LYS A 109 4.65 -3.73 15.59
CA LYS A 109 5.85 -4.56 15.66
C LYS A 109 6.49 -4.53 17.05
N GLN A 110 6.55 -3.36 17.70
CA GLN A 110 7.07 -3.23 19.07
C GLN A 110 6.19 -3.93 20.10
N ILE A 111 4.87 -3.79 20.00
CA ILE A 111 3.89 -4.47 20.88
C ILE A 111 4.01 -6.00 20.72
N LEU A 112 4.11 -6.49 19.49
CA LEU A 112 4.27 -7.91 19.21
C LEU A 112 5.61 -8.45 19.69
N ALA A 113 6.70 -7.69 19.52
CA ALA A 113 8.03 -8.05 20.00
C ALA A 113 8.08 -8.23 21.53
N ALA A 114 7.35 -7.39 22.28
CA ALA A 114 7.19 -7.54 23.73
C ALA A 114 6.47 -8.85 24.12
N GLN A 115 5.76 -9.48 23.18
CA GLN A 115 5.11 -10.79 23.34
C GLN A 115 5.92 -11.93 22.70
N GLY A 116 7.18 -11.67 22.29
CA GLY A 116 8.06 -12.65 21.65
C GLY A 116 7.77 -12.93 20.17
N ILE A 117 6.95 -12.11 19.53
CA ILE A 117 6.56 -12.27 18.12
C ILE A 117 7.32 -11.26 17.25
N HIS A 118 8.08 -11.77 16.29
CA HIS A 118 8.86 -10.96 15.36
C HIS A 118 8.24 -11.00 13.96
N ILE A 119 7.85 -9.83 13.46
CA ILE A 119 7.24 -9.68 12.13
C ILE A 119 8.01 -8.63 11.32
N PRO A 120 8.44 -8.93 10.09
CA PRO A 120 9.07 -7.96 9.21
C PRO A 120 8.06 -7.00 8.60
N ILE A 121 8.53 -5.76 8.30
CA ILE A 121 7.76 -4.70 7.66
C ILE A 121 8.43 -4.32 6.34
N ILE A 122 7.67 -4.34 5.26
CA ILE A 122 8.03 -3.72 3.98
C ILE A 122 7.22 -2.44 3.83
N THR A 123 7.87 -1.33 3.56
CA THR A 123 7.21 -0.04 3.29
C THR A 123 7.38 0.34 1.83
N THR A 124 6.27 0.57 1.13
CA THR A 124 6.24 1.09 -0.23
C THR A 124 5.86 2.57 -0.22
N LEU A 125 6.75 3.41 -0.76
CA LEU A 125 6.55 4.85 -0.92
C LEU A 125 5.84 5.13 -2.24
N HIS A 126 4.81 5.99 -2.21
CA HIS A 126 3.97 6.30 -3.37
C HIS A 126 4.08 7.75 -3.87
N GLY A 127 4.67 8.64 -3.08
CA GLY A 127 4.91 10.03 -3.44
C GLY A 127 4.26 11.02 -2.47
N THR A 128 2.96 10.94 -2.24
CA THR A 128 2.23 11.90 -1.37
C THR A 128 2.85 12.03 0.01
N ASP A 129 3.29 10.92 0.60
CA ASP A 129 3.99 10.86 1.89
C ASP A 129 5.36 11.58 1.87
N ILE A 130 5.98 11.69 0.70
CA ILE A 130 7.29 12.29 0.51
C ILE A 130 7.16 13.73 0.00
N THR A 131 6.38 13.92 -1.07
CA THR A 131 6.35 15.17 -1.84
C THR A 131 5.36 16.21 -1.28
N LEU A 132 4.33 15.78 -0.55
CA LEU A 132 3.36 16.65 0.09
C LEU A 132 3.58 16.72 1.60
N LEU A 133 3.37 15.62 2.31
CA LEU A 133 3.51 15.57 3.77
C LEU A 133 4.97 15.77 4.20
N GLY A 134 5.93 15.24 3.45
CA GLY A 134 7.35 15.39 3.73
C GLY A 134 7.90 16.79 3.58
N LYS A 135 7.15 17.72 2.94
CA LYS A 135 7.52 19.16 2.89
C LYS A 135 7.28 19.86 4.22
N ASP A 136 6.34 19.38 5.01
CA ASP A 136 6.13 19.90 6.36
C ASP A 136 7.23 19.36 7.29
N LYS A 137 8.01 20.29 7.84
CA LYS A 137 9.14 19.97 8.73
C LYS A 137 8.72 19.20 9.98
N SER A 138 7.46 19.34 10.42
CA SER A 138 6.92 18.63 11.58
C SER A 138 6.87 17.11 11.39
N PHE A 139 6.63 16.63 10.17
CA PHE A 139 6.57 15.21 9.86
C PHE A 139 7.93 14.60 9.52
N LYS A 140 8.95 15.42 9.29
CA LYS A 140 10.25 14.93 8.82
C LYS A 140 10.83 13.82 9.69
N SER A 141 10.87 14.03 11.01
CA SER A 141 11.44 13.05 11.94
C SER A 141 10.65 11.75 11.99
N VAL A 142 9.32 11.82 11.87
CA VAL A 142 8.45 10.65 11.87
C VAL A 142 8.64 9.84 10.60
N ILE A 143 8.72 10.49 9.44
CA ILE A 143 8.95 9.85 8.14
C ILE A 143 10.35 9.20 8.11
N GLU A 144 11.39 9.91 8.54
CA GLU A 144 12.75 9.36 8.64
C GLU A 144 12.81 8.14 9.57
N PHE A 145 12.12 8.21 10.70
CA PHE A 145 12.03 7.10 11.65
C PHE A 145 11.30 5.90 11.02
N ALA A 146 10.16 6.11 10.39
CA ALA A 146 9.37 5.07 9.76
C ALA A 146 10.16 4.34 8.66
N ILE A 147 10.81 5.09 7.77
CA ILE A 147 11.62 4.53 6.69
C ILE A 147 12.83 3.76 7.23
N ASN A 148 13.59 4.35 8.18
CA ASN A 148 14.81 3.76 8.70
C ASN A 148 14.57 2.48 9.53
N ASN A 149 13.40 2.31 10.13
CA ASN A 149 13.05 1.15 10.95
C ASN A 149 12.23 0.08 10.23
N SER A 150 11.85 0.32 8.97
CA SER A 150 11.29 -0.72 8.10
C SER A 150 12.37 -1.76 7.75
N ASP A 151 12.01 -3.03 7.62
CA ASP A 151 12.96 -4.09 7.26
C ASP A 151 13.39 -3.97 5.80
N ALA A 152 12.47 -3.58 4.91
CA ALA A 152 12.75 -3.21 3.54
C ALA A 152 11.92 -2.00 3.11
N VAL A 153 12.44 -1.22 2.16
CA VAL A 153 11.76 -0.04 1.62
C VAL A 153 11.77 -0.07 0.11
N THR A 154 10.62 0.19 -0.50
CA THR A 154 10.50 0.30 -1.94
C THR A 154 9.93 1.66 -2.34
N ALA A 155 10.25 2.11 -3.55
CA ALA A 155 9.64 3.28 -4.17
C ALA A 155 9.17 2.93 -5.58
N VAL A 156 8.06 3.53 -6.00
CA VAL A 156 7.42 3.21 -7.30
C VAL A 156 8.17 3.78 -8.51
N SER A 157 9.18 4.61 -8.31
CA SER A 157 10.00 5.16 -9.39
C SER A 157 11.39 5.57 -8.94
N LYS A 158 12.33 5.68 -9.91
CA LYS A 158 13.67 6.22 -9.68
C LYS A 158 13.63 7.69 -9.22
N SER A 159 12.69 8.47 -9.76
CA SER A 159 12.49 9.87 -9.38
C SER A 159 12.09 9.98 -7.91
N LEU A 160 11.09 9.21 -7.47
CA LEU A 160 10.65 9.21 -6.08
C LEU A 160 11.76 8.74 -5.14
N LYS A 161 12.51 7.67 -5.50
CA LYS A 161 13.69 7.25 -4.73
C LYS A 161 14.68 8.39 -4.54
N LYS A 162 15.03 9.11 -5.63
CA LYS A 162 15.97 10.23 -5.57
C LYS A 162 15.44 11.34 -4.67
N GLU A 163 14.20 11.77 -4.88
CA GLU A 163 13.58 12.86 -4.08
C GLU A 163 13.52 12.48 -2.58
N THR A 164 13.24 11.21 -2.28
CA THR A 164 13.26 10.72 -0.90
C THR A 164 14.65 10.81 -0.27
N LEU A 165 15.69 10.37 -0.99
CA LEU A 165 17.07 10.43 -0.50
C LEU A 165 17.59 11.87 -0.36
N ASP A 166 17.15 12.79 -1.21
CA ASP A 166 17.52 14.20 -1.16
C ASP A 166 16.82 14.93 0.01
N SER A 167 15.62 14.49 0.40
CA SER A 167 14.77 15.16 1.40
C SER A 167 15.00 14.68 2.83
N PHE A 168 15.40 13.42 3.01
CA PHE A 168 15.45 12.74 4.30
C PHE A 168 16.81 12.13 4.61
N LYS A 169 17.17 12.09 5.90
CA LYS A 169 18.38 11.42 6.38
C LYS A 169 18.14 9.92 6.54
N LEU A 170 18.36 9.17 5.47
CA LEU A 170 18.07 7.76 5.43
C LEU A 170 19.34 6.91 5.52
N LYS A 171 19.26 5.83 6.32
CA LYS A 171 20.26 4.77 6.41
C LYS A 171 19.84 3.51 5.64
N LYS A 172 18.57 3.46 5.25
CA LYS A 172 17.96 2.32 4.58
C LYS A 172 18.09 2.47 3.08
N GLU A 173 18.48 1.39 2.40
CA GLU A 173 18.42 1.34 0.95
C GLU A 173 16.96 1.30 0.47
N ILE A 174 16.66 2.06 -0.59
CA ILE A 174 15.35 2.05 -1.23
C ILE A 174 15.46 1.30 -2.55
N GLN A 175 14.70 0.23 -2.69
CA GLN A 175 14.61 -0.54 -3.92
C GLN A 175 13.51 0.06 -4.82
N VAL A 176 13.78 0.23 -6.11
CA VAL A 176 12.77 0.69 -7.07
C VAL A 176 11.99 -0.50 -7.60
N VAL A 177 10.69 -0.50 -7.33
CA VAL A 177 9.72 -1.48 -7.86
C VAL A 177 8.61 -0.70 -8.57
N PRO A 178 8.65 -0.57 -9.90
CA PRO A 178 7.65 0.17 -10.66
C PRO A 178 6.25 -0.45 -10.52
N ASN A 179 5.24 0.41 -10.57
CA ASN A 179 3.86 -0.05 -10.70
C ASN A 179 3.69 -0.89 -11.97
N PHE A 180 2.78 -1.84 -11.92
CA PHE A 180 2.49 -2.74 -13.03
C PHE A 180 1.01 -2.68 -13.42
N ILE A 181 0.71 -3.22 -14.57
CA ILE A 181 -0.64 -3.53 -15.02
C ILE A 181 -0.71 -5.01 -15.38
N ASP A 182 -1.88 -5.62 -15.20
CA ASP A 182 -2.10 -7.00 -15.66
C ASP A 182 -2.30 -7.00 -17.18
N SER A 183 -1.28 -7.44 -17.91
CA SER A 183 -1.32 -7.53 -19.39
C SER A 183 -2.31 -8.57 -19.93
N LYS A 184 -2.83 -9.46 -19.06
CA LYS A 184 -3.91 -10.38 -19.45
C LYS A 184 -5.27 -9.69 -19.46
N LEU A 185 -5.46 -8.74 -18.53
CA LEU A 185 -6.69 -7.94 -18.41
C LEU A 185 -6.67 -6.76 -19.39
N TYR A 186 -5.54 -6.05 -19.49
CA TYR A 186 -5.37 -4.89 -20.34
C TYR A 186 -4.64 -5.28 -21.62
N LYS A 187 -5.39 -5.74 -22.62
CA LYS A 187 -4.88 -6.12 -23.93
C LYS A 187 -5.17 -5.04 -24.94
N PHE A 188 -4.26 -4.87 -25.90
CA PHE A 188 -4.56 -4.09 -27.09
C PHE A 188 -5.53 -4.89 -27.95
N GLU A 189 -6.71 -4.34 -28.18
CA GLU A 189 -7.69 -4.86 -29.13
C GLU A 189 -7.90 -3.83 -30.23
N ASN A 190 -7.68 -4.23 -31.48
CA ASN A 190 -7.87 -3.36 -32.63
C ASN A 190 -9.36 -3.34 -33.03
N ASP A 191 -10.18 -2.66 -32.22
CA ASP A 191 -11.59 -2.45 -32.54
C ASP A 191 -11.77 -1.26 -33.48
N LYS A 192 -11.84 -1.56 -34.78
CA LYS A 192 -12.04 -0.54 -35.82
C LYS A 192 -13.40 0.14 -35.75
N VAL A 193 -14.43 -0.56 -35.24
CA VAL A 193 -15.78 -0.02 -35.10
C VAL A 193 -15.80 1.02 -33.99
N LEU A 194 -15.27 0.66 -32.83
CA LEU A 194 -15.14 1.58 -31.70
C LEU A 194 -14.26 2.78 -32.07
N ARG A 195 -13.13 2.54 -32.75
CA ARG A 195 -12.26 3.64 -33.18
C ARG A 195 -12.99 4.64 -34.09
N ARG A 196 -13.78 4.16 -35.08
CA ARG A 196 -14.53 5.00 -36.02
C ARG A 196 -15.67 5.78 -35.35
N SER A 197 -16.15 5.35 -34.18
CA SER A 197 -17.13 6.14 -33.42
C SER A 197 -16.54 7.41 -32.80
N PHE A 198 -15.20 7.49 -32.66
CA PHE A 198 -14.51 8.64 -32.06
C PHE A 198 -13.80 9.52 -33.10
N ALA A 199 -13.30 8.95 -34.21
CA ALA A 199 -12.50 9.70 -35.19
C ALA A 199 -12.49 9.00 -36.53
N LYS A 200 -12.31 9.79 -37.62
CA LYS A 200 -12.09 9.29 -38.98
C LYS A 200 -10.75 8.55 -39.08
N ASP A 201 -10.59 7.71 -40.10
CA ASP A 201 -9.37 6.90 -40.29
C ASP A 201 -8.08 7.74 -40.40
N SER A 202 -8.19 8.99 -40.91
CA SER A 202 -7.09 9.94 -41.06
C SER A 202 -6.77 10.75 -39.82
N GLU A 203 -7.61 10.68 -38.77
CA GLU A 203 -7.46 11.47 -37.56
C GLU A 203 -6.72 10.68 -36.45
N LYS A 204 -5.94 11.38 -35.63
CA LYS A 204 -5.30 10.81 -34.46
C LYS A 204 -6.19 10.99 -33.23
N ILE A 205 -6.29 9.96 -32.39
CA ILE A 205 -7.00 10.02 -31.11
C ILE A 205 -5.95 10.20 -30.01
N ILE A 206 -6.12 11.25 -29.19
CA ILE A 206 -5.33 11.48 -27.97
C ILE A 206 -6.28 11.33 -26.80
N ILE A 207 -5.93 10.45 -25.85
CA ILE A 207 -6.73 10.20 -24.65
C ILE A 207 -5.91 10.65 -23.44
N HIS A 208 -6.54 11.42 -22.55
CA HIS A 208 -6.03 11.76 -21.25
C HIS A 208 -7.00 11.26 -20.17
N ILE A 209 -6.48 10.49 -19.21
CA ILE A 209 -7.25 9.98 -18.08
C ILE A 209 -6.50 10.37 -16.81
N SER A 210 -7.11 11.19 -15.96
CA SER A 210 -6.55 11.58 -14.67
C SER A 210 -7.64 11.89 -13.65
N ASN A 211 -7.23 11.95 -12.37
CA ASN A 211 -8.07 12.53 -11.32
C ASN A 211 -7.85 14.05 -11.29
N PHE A 212 -8.93 14.81 -11.17
CA PHE A 212 -8.92 16.26 -11.03
C PHE A 212 -9.22 16.64 -9.58
#